data_2a60b7320873d4ccdd88de5354d4074f
#
_entry.id   2a60b7320873d4ccdd88de5354d4074f
#
_cell.length_a   1.000
_cell.length_b   1.000
_cell.length_c   1.000
_cell.angle_alpha   90.00
_cell.angle_beta   90.00
_cell.angle_gamma   90.00
#
_symmetry.space_group_name_H-M   'P 1'
#
loop_
_entity.id
_entity.type
_entity.pdbx_description
1 polymer ?
#
loop_
_entity_poly.entity_id
_entity_poly.type
_entity_poly.pdbx_seq_one_letter_code
_entity_poly.pdbx_strand_id
1 'polypeptide(L)'
;MHSPISGSNLDTAMLSRVYFLGLIDAPSDRHTILTMMLTRAQKELADLESLDRELPALPHEHRFQRATLDYGIATTAFCVKFLQDLITSEAP
;
A
#
# COMPACT_ATOMS: atom_id res chain seq x y z
N MET A 1 9.36 -5.92 -22.92
CA MET A 1 9.03 -5.75 -22.25
C MET A 1 8.67 -5.76 -21.32
N HIS A 2 8.52 -5.59 -20.72
CA HIS A 2 7.99 -5.48 -19.92
C HIS A 2 7.91 -5.33 -19.01
N SER A 3 8.07 -5.33 -18.95
CA SER A 3 7.69 -5.60 -17.93
C SER A 3 6.97 -4.99 -16.99
N PRO A 4 5.87 -5.22 -16.83
CA PRO A 4 5.12 -4.53 -15.85
C PRO A 4 5.69 -4.75 -14.50
N ILE A 5 5.93 -3.71 -13.88
CA ILE A 5 6.47 -3.76 -12.56
C ILE A 5 5.36 -4.12 -11.60
N SER A 6 5.63 -5.05 -10.73
CA SER A 6 4.64 -5.49 -9.75
C SER A 6 4.05 -4.34 -8.96
N GLY A 7 4.88 -3.38 -8.55
CA GLY A 7 4.41 -2.23 -7.81
C GLY A 7 3.39 -1.42 -8.58
N SER A 8 3.65 -1.22 -9.87
CA SER A 8 2.73 -0.49 -10.72
C SER A 8 1.38 -1.22 -10.83
N ASN A 9 1.43 -2.54 -10.95
CA ASN A 9 0.21 -3.34 -11.01
C ASN A 9 -0.57 -3.28 -9.71
N LEU A 10 0.13 -3.28 -8.58
CA LEU A 10 -0.51 -3.16 -7.28
C LEU A 10 -1.20 -1.81 -7.15
N ASP A 11 -0.53 -0.74 -7.58
CA ASP A 11 -1.11 0.60 -7.51
C ASP A 11 -2.37 0.68 -8.37
N THR A 12 -2.33 0.11 -9.57
CA THR A 12 -3.48 0.09 -10.46
C THR A 12 -4.61 -0.72 -9.84
N ALA A 13 -4.31 -1.88 -9.25
CA ALA A 13 -5.32 -2.70 -8.61
C ALA A 13 -5.96 -1.97 -7.44
N MET A 14 -5.16 -1.27 -6.65
CA MET A 14 -5.67 -0.47 -5.54
C MET A 14 -6.64 0.61 -6.02
N LEU A 15 -6.22 1.36 -7.04
CA LEU A 15 -7.05 2.44 -7.57
C LEU A 15 -8.34 1.91 -8.18
N SER A 16 -8.27 0.76 -8.87
CA SER A 16 -9.47 0.14 -9.44
C SER A 16 -10.44 -0.28 -8.35
N ARG A 17 -9.93 -0.85 -7.26
CA ARG A 17 -10.79 -1.26 -6.15
C ARG A 17 -11.48 -0.08 -5.52
N VAL A 18 -10.74 1.00 -5.29
CA VAL A 18 -11.32 2.21 -4.70
C VAL A 18 -12.36 2.80 -5.65
N TYR A 19 -12.07 2.81 -6.95
CA TYR A 19 -13.01 3.30 -7.94
C TYR A 19 -14.33 2.52 -7.88
N PHE A 20 -14.24 1.18 -7.88
CA PHE A 20 -15.43 0.35 -7.84
C PHE A 20 -16.18 0.44 -6.53
N LEU A 21 -15.50 0.76 -5.42
CA LEU A 21 -16.18 1.00 -4.15
C LEU A 21 -17.18 2.14 -4.25
N GLY A 22 -16.89 3.11 -5.11
CA GLY A 22 -17.81 4.21 -5.33
C GLY A 22 -19.12 3.79 -5.96
N LEU A 23 -19.19 2.58 -6.52
CA LEU A 23 -20.40 2.03 -7.12
C LEU A 23 -21.24 1.22 -6.14
N ILE A 24 -20.73 1.02 -4.93
CA ILE A 24 -21.42 0.28 -3.88
C ILE A 24 -22.25 1.26 -3.07
N ASP A 25 -23.56 1.04 -3.04
CA ASP A 25 -24.46 1.96 -2.36
C ASP A 25 -24.47 1.82 -0.85
N ALA A 26 -24.05 0.66 -0.33
CA ALA A 26 -24.11 0.41 1.11
C ALA A 26 -22.85 0.94 1.81
N PRO A 27 -22.94 2.02 2.60
CA PRO A 27 -21.77 2.57 3.27
C PRO A 27 -21.07 1.60 4.20
N SER A 28 -21.84 0.72 4.87
CA SER A 28 -21.23 -0.25 5.78
C SER A 28 -20.37 -1.26 5.03
N ASP A 29 -20.78 -1.63 3.82
CA ASP A 29 -19.99 -2.55 3.00
C ASP A 29 -18.71 -1.88 2.52
N ARG A 30 -18.79 -0.62 2.10
CA ARG A 30 -17.61 0.14 1.71
C ARG A 30 -16.64 0.25 2.88
N HIS A 31 -17.16 0.55 4.06
CA HIS A 31 -16.32 0.69 5.25
C HIS A 31 -15.60 -0.62 5.57
N THR A 32 -16.32 -1.73 5.49
CA THR A 32 -15.74 -3.05 5.76
C THR A 32 -14.60 -3.35 4.80
N ILE A 33 -14.83 -3.12 3.50
CA ILE A 33 -13.81 -3.40 2.49
C ILE A 33 -12.60 -2.49 2.68
N LEU A 34 -12.83 -1.20 2.91
CA LEU A 34 -11.73 -0.27 3.14
C LEU A 34 -10.91 -0.64 4.37
N THR A 35 -11.59 -1.07 5.44
CA THR A 35 -10.91 -1.48 6.66
C THR A 35 -10.04 -2.71 6.42
N MET A 36 -10.55 -3.67 5.64
CA MET A 36 -9.77 -4.85 5.30
C MET A 36 -8.55 -4.49 4.47
N MET A 37 -8.71 -3.59 3.52
CA MET A 37 -7.59 -3.12 2.70
C MET A 37 -6.55 -2.41 3.55
N LEU A 38 -7.00 -1.58 4.48
CA LEU A 38 -6.11 -0.86 5.39
C LEU A 38 -5.32 -1.82 6.26
N THR A 39 -5.99 -2.82 6.83
CA THR A 39 -5.34 -3.81 7.69
C THR A 39 -4.23 -4.54 6.93
N ARG A 40 -4.51 -4.91 5.68
CA ARG A 40 -3.51 -5.58 4.84
C ARG A 40 -2.33 -4.65 4.53
N ALA A 41 -2.61 -3.40 4.20
CA ALA A 41 -1.56 -2.43 3.90
C ALA A 41 -0.69 -2.16 5.11
N GLN A 42 -1.30 -2.07 6.29
CA GLN A 42 -0.56 -1.87 7.53
C GLN A 42 0.36 -3.04 7.84
N LYS A 43 -0.10 -4.26 7.56
CA LYS A 43 0.73 -5.44 7.76
C LYS A 43 1.90 -5.45 6.79
N GLU A 44 1.66 -5.12 5.53
CA GLU A 44 2.73 -5.03 4.54
C GLU A 44 3.77 -3.99 4.93
N LEU A 45 3.32 -2.84 5.41
CA LEU A 45 4.23 -1.78 5.83
C LEU A 45 5.08 -2.26 7.01
N ALA A 46 4.45 -2.91 8.00
CA ALA A 46 5.18 -3.41 9.14
C ALA A 46 6.23 -4.45 8.73
N ASP A 47 5.87 -5.33 7.79
CA ASP A 47 6.80 -6.34 7.29
C ASP A 47 7.99 -5.69 6.58
N LEU A 48 7.73 -4.68 5.75
CA LEU A 48 8.80 -3.97 5.05
C LEU A 48 9.70 -3.20 6.01
N GLU A 49 9.13 -2.58 7.02
CA GLU A 49 9.91 -1.86 8.02
C GLU A 49 10.75 -2.80 8.85
N SER A 50 10.22 -3.99 9.13
CA SER A 50 10.97 -5.01 9.84
C SER A 50 12.17 -5.48 9.01
N LEU A 51 11.95 -5.70 7.72
CA LEU A 51 13.03 -6.07 6.81
C LEU A 51 14.08 -4.97 6.73
N ASP A 52 13.65 -3.72 6.69
CA ASP A 52 14.55 -2.56 6.68
C ASP A 52 15.46 -2.56 7.89
N ARG A 53 14.90 -2.86 9.06
CA ARG A 53 15.68 -2.90 10.31
C ARG A 53 16.68 -4.04 10.32
N GLU A 54 16.36 -5.14 9.66
CA GLU A 54 17.24 -6.31 9.59
C GLU A 54 18.37 -6.15 8.60
N LEU A 55 18.24 -5.20 7.66
CA LEU A 55 19.23 -4.97 6.61
C LEU A 55 19.75 -3.53 6.68
N PRO A 56 20.30 -3.11 7.83
CA PRO A 56 20.58 -1.69 8.04
C PRO A 56 21.74 -1.13 7.23
N ALA A 57 22.70 -1.96 6.86
CA ALA A 57 23.93 -1.46 6.27
C ALA A 57 24.30 -2.24 5.02
N LEU A 58 23.49 -2.09 3.97
CA LEU A 58 23.82 -2.74 2.72
C LEU A 58 25.03 -2.05 2.08
N PRO A 59 25.97 -2.85 1.53
CA PRO A 59 27.08 -2.24 0.78
C PRO A 59 26.59 -1.41 -0.39
N HIS A 60 27.41 -0.47 -0.83
CA HIS A 60 27.07 0.41 -1.94
C HIS A 60 26.66 -0.37 -3.20
N GLU A 61 27.24 -1.53 -3.42
CA GLU A 61 26.91 -2.35 -4.57
C GLU A 61 25.48 -2.88 -4.53
N HIS A 62 24.81 -2.76 -3.37
CA HIS A 62 23.41 -3.17 -3.21
C HIS A 62 22.47 -1.96 -3.16
N ARG A 63 22.89 -0.83 -3.71
CA ARG A 63 22.09 0.38 -3.63
C ARG A 63 20.74 0.27 -4.34
N PHE A 64 20.66 -0.57 -5.37
CA PHE A 64 19.38 -0.74 -6.08
C PHE A 64 18.39 -1.57 -5.26
N GLN A 65 18.90 -2.57 -4.54
CA GLN A 65 18.06 -3.32 -3.62
C GLN A 65 17.55 -2.40 -2.51
N ARG A 66 18.42 -1.53 -2.00
CA ARG A 66 18.05 -0.54 -0.99
C ARG A 66 16.98 0.41 -1.52
N ALA A 67 17.17 0.90 -2.75
CA ALA A 67 16.22 1.81 -3.37
C ALA A 67 14.86 1.14 -3.56
N THR A 68 14.84 -0.14 -3.94
CA THR A 68 13.59 -0.88 -4.10
C THR A 68 12.85 -1.01 -2.78
N LEU A 69 13.56 -1.30 -1.70
CA LEU A 69 12.94 -1.40 -0.39
C LEU A 69 12.40 -0.05 0.06
N ASP A 70 13.16 1.02 -0.16
CA ASP A 70 12.72 2.37 0.19
C ASP A 70 11.46 2.75 -0.58
N TYR A 71 11.40 2.40 -1.86
CA TYR A 71 10.22 2.65 -2.67
C TYR A 71 9.01 1.88 -2.12
N GLY A 72 9.21 0.61 -1.78
CA GLY A 72 8.13 -0.21 -1.22
C GLY A 72 7.59 0.37 0.08
N ILE A 73 8.48 0.81 0.96
CA ILE A 73 8.07 1.42 2.22
C ILE A 73 7.30 2.70 1.96
N ALA A 74 7.83 3.57 1.09
CA ALA A 74 7.20 4.86 0.81
C ALA A 74 5.80 4.69 0.18
N THR A 75 5.68 3.81 -0.81
CA THR A 75 4.39 3.61 -1.48
C THR A 75 3.38 2.95 -0.57
N THR A 76 3.81 1.99 0.25
CA THR A 76 2.90 1.32 1.17
C THR A 76 2.46 2.27 2.29
N ALA A 77 3.36 3.10 2.80
CA ALA A 77 3.02 4.11 3.80
C ALA A 77 2.01 5.11 3.22
N PHE A 78 2.19 5.52 1.98
CA PHE A 78 1.23 6.41 1.33
C PHE A 78 -0.13 5.72 1.18
N CYS A 79 -0.12 4.45 0.82
CA CYS A 79 -1.35 3.67 0.69
C CYS A 79 -2.12 3.62 2.01
N VAL A 80 -1.41 3.37 3.12
CA VAL A 80 -2.01 3.35 4.45
C VAL A 80 -2.69 4.69 4.74
N LYS A 81 -1.97 5.78 4.50
CA LYS A 81 -2.52 7.11 4.76
C LYS A 81 -3.74 7.39 3.88
N PHE A 82 -3.65 7.03 2.60
CA PHE A 82 -4.74 7.23 1.66
C PHE A 82 -6.01 6.52 2.13
N LEU A 83 -5.86 5.26 2.55
CA LEU A 83 -7.00 4.47 3.02
C LEU A 83 -7.56 5.02 4.33
N GLN A 84 -6.69 5.45 5.24
CA GLN A 84 -7.13 6.07 6.48
C GLN A 84 -7.94 7.34 6.21
N ASP A 85 -7.47 8.16 5.27
CA ASP A 85 -8.17 9.38 4.91
C ASP A 85 -9.53 9.08 4.29
N LEU A 86 -9.60 8.05 3.44
CA LEU A 86 -10.88 7.65 2.85
C LEU A 86 -11.87 7.18 3.91
N ILE A 87 -11.41 6.37 4.84
CA ILE A 87 -12.28 5.85 5.91
C ILE A 87 -12.79 7.02 6.75
N THR A 88 -11.91 7.96 7.06
CA THR A 88 -12.30 9.13 7.84
C THR A 88 -13.32 9.97 7.09
N SER A 89 -13.15 10.14 5.79
CA SER A 89 -14.08 10.95 4.99
C SER A 89 -15.44 10.28 4.83
N GLU A 90 -15.51 8.95 4.96
CA GLU A 90 -16.78 8.24 4.91
C GLU A 90 -17.51 8.28 6.25
N ALA A 91 -16.84 8.61 7.33
CA ALA A 91 -17.45 8.66 8.65
C ALA A 91 -18.46 9.78 8.72
N PRO A 92 -19.60 9.56 9.41
CA PRO A 92 -20.61 10.62 9.56
C PRO A 92 -20.13 11.77 10.43
#